data_f8bb26a1a35e6f0b8d65c591437296f2
#
_entry.id   f8bb26a1a35e6f0b8d65c591437296f2
#
_cell.length_a   1.000
_cell.length_b   1.000
_cell.length_c   1.000
_cell.angle_alpha   90.00
_cell.angle_beta   90.00
_cell.angle_gamma   90.00
#
_symmetry.space_group_name_H-M   'P 1'
#
loop_
_entity.id
_entity.type
_entity.pdbx_description
1 polymer ?
#
loop_
_entity_poly.entity_id
_entity_poly.type
_entity_poly.pdbx_seq_one_letter_code
_entity_poly.pdbx_strand_id
1 'polypeptide(L)'
;YNSRDVDRDKVQLLKGRRLLSQKQSDTLAVKVVGGPNLSLYLDIVKNGDALLSTDNLDYYEFRMEDPVNLDNRMQYVVSFRPRVSLMYALFIGKLYIDYERLSFTRAEFGLDMANRVKAVEAILHKKPVGLRFRPQEVAYLVTYKQQGTKTYLNYIRNVIRFKCDWKKRLFSSSYTAFSEMVVTDRTESPLSGISNKNTFKRKQVFYDLVDEYWNEDFWRNYNIIEPTESLENAVCKLRKQSN
;
A
#
# COMPACT_ATOMS: atom_id res chain seq x y z
N TYR A 1 14.00 -9.26 1.42
CA TYR A 1 14.16 -7.82 1.51
C TYR A 1 15.29 -7.49 2.46
N ASN A 2 16.25 -6.75 1.99
CA ASN A 2 17.37 -6.28 2.77
C ASN A 2 17.24 -4.76 2.94
N SER A 3 17.08 -4.32 4.18
CA SER A 3 16.84 -2.93 4.52
C SER A 3 17.99 -2.37 5.34
N ARG A 4 18.62 -1.32 4.84
CA ARG A 4 19.57 -0.49 5.57
C ARG A 4 19.04 0.93 5.75
N ASP A 5 18.66 1.55 4.66
CA ASP A 5 17.96 2.83 4.59
C ASP A 5 17.05 2.83 3.34
N VAL A 6 16.19 3.85 3.24
CA VAL A 6 15.16 3.92 2.18
C VAL A 6 15.75 3.87 0.77
N ASP A 7 16.90 4.50 0.55
CA ASP A 7 17.53 4.58 -0.78
C ASP A 7 18.35 3.35 -1.13
N ARG A 8 18.72 2.55 -0.15
CA ARG A 8 19.53 1.34 -0.29
C ARG A 8 18.74 0.05 -0.13
N ASP A 9 17.44 0.15 0.04
CA ASP A 9 16.58 -1.01 0.14
C ASP A 9 16.61 -1.86 -1.12
N LYS A 10 16.81 -3.16 -0.96
CA LYS A 10 16.76 -4.12 -2.05
C LYS A 10 15.65 -5.13 -1.84
N VAL A 11 14.84 -5.32 -2.86
CA VAL A 11 13.76 -6.30 -2.88
C VAL A 11 14.04 -7.32 -3.96
N GLN A 12 13.94 -8.59 -3.64
CA GLN A 12 13.95 -9.68 -4.61
C GLN A 12 12.57 -10.33 -4.62
N LEU A 13 11.98 -10.45 -5.81
CA LEU A 13 10.76 -11.22 -6.00
C LEU A 13 11.13 -12.71 -6.10
N LEU A 14 10.49 -13.55 -5.30
CA LEU A 14 10.68 -14.99 -5.31
C LEU A 14 9.44 -15.69 -5.84
N LYS A 15 8.26 -15.29 -5.37
CA LYS A 15 6.96 -15.80 -5.76
C LYS A 15 5.96 -14.66 -5.87
N GLY A 16 5.07 -14.74 -6.83
CA GLY A 16 4.06 -13.74 -7.06
C GLY A 16 2.74 -14.36 -7.52
N ARG A 17 1.64 -13.72 -7.16
CA ARG A 17 0.31 -14.04 -7.70
C ARG A 17 -0.50 -12.76 -7.85
N ARG A 18 -1.42 -12.79 -8.80
CA ARG A 18 -2.46 -11.76 -8.92
C ARG A 18 -3.82 -12.43 -9.09
N LEU A 19 -4.83 -11.75 -8.60
CA LEU A 19 -6.21 -12.12 -8.81
C LEU A 19 -6.87 -11.00 -9.62
N LEU A 20 -7.52 -11.36 -10.70
CA LEU A 20 -8.28 -10.45 -11.56
C LEU A 20 -9.75 -10.81 -11.46
N SER A 21 -10.58 -9.83 -11.09
CA SER A 21 -12.04 -9.99 -11.10
C SER A 21 -12.67 -9.50 -12.40
N GLN A 22 -12.04 -9.78 -13.53
CA GLN A 22 -12.47 -9.26 -14.82
C GLN A 22 -13.01 -10.37 -15.72
N LYS A 23 -14.07 -10.04 -16.47
CA LYS A 23 -14.43 -10.81 -17.64
C LYS A 23 -13.25 -10.78 -18.61
N GLN A 24 -12.96 -11.89 -19.27
CA GLN A 24 -11.81 -12.03 -20.19
C GLN A 24 -11.71 -10.94 -21.30
N SER A 25 -12.82 -10.24 -21.57
CA SER A 25 -12.91 -9.16 -22.56
C SER A 25 -12.36 -7.81 -22.09
N ASP A 26 -12.18 -7.61 -20.77
CA ASP A 26 -11.78 -6.31 -20.22
C ASP A 26 -10.32 -6.35 -19.74
N THR A 27 -9.39 -6.14 -20.66
CA THR A 27 -7.98 -5.96 -20.28
C THR A 27 -7.82 -4.61 -19.59
N LEU A 28 -7.48 -4.60 -18.30
CA LEU A 28 -7.19 -3.37 -17.59
C LEU A 28 -5.89 -2.77 -18.13
N ALA A 29 -6.03 -1.75 -18.94
CA ALA A 29 -4.89 -1.08 -19.59
C ALA A 29 -4.26 0.02 -18.71
N VAL A 30 -4.85 0.28 -17.52
CA VAL A 30 -4.35 1.27 -16.56
C VAL A 30 -3.42 0.59 -15.57
N LYS A 31 -2.25 1.19 -15.35
CA LYS A 31 -1.28 0.74 -14.35
C LYS A 31 -1.15 1.77 -13.26
N VAL A 32 -1.46 1.38 -12.05
CA VAL A 32 -1.31 2.19 -10.85
C VAL A 32 -0.09 1.74 -10.05
N VAL A 33 0.44 2.64 -9.22
CA VAL A 33 1.53 2.32 -8.30
C VAL A 33 1.10 1.23 -7.31
N GLY A 34 2.01 0.34 -6.98
CA GLY A 34 1.74 -0.77 -6.07
C GLY A 34 2.94 -1.69 -5.90
N GLY A 35 2.73 -2.79 -5.18
CA GLY A 35 3.74 -3.80 -4.96
C GLY A 35 4.81 -3.41 -3.93
N PRO A 36 5.94 -4.15 -3.90
CA PRO A 36 6.90 -4.06 -2.81
C PRO A 36 7.50 -2.67 -2.58
N ASN A 37 7.83 -1.95 -3.65
CA ASN A 37 8.47 -0.63 -3.52
C ASN A 37 7.53 0.40 -2.87
N LEU A 38 6.24 0.40 -3.25
CA LEU A 38 5.26 1.26 -2.59
C LEU A 38 5.10 0.86 -1.13
N SER A 39 4.99 -0.46 -0.85
CA SER A 39 4.82 -0.94 0.50
C SER A 39 5.97 -0.48 1.40
N LEU A 40 7.21 -0.57 0.95
CA LEU A 40 8.35 -0.11 1.73
C LEU A 40 8.39 1.42 1.90
N TYR A 41 7.94 2.16 0.90
CA TYR A 41 7.82 3.61 0.98
C TYR A 41 6.80 4.03 2.05
N LEU A 42 5.75 3.24 2.25
CA LEU A 42 4.67 3.51 3.22
C LEU A 42 5.05 3.19 4.68
N ASP A 43 6.21 2.59 4.94
CA ASP A 43 6.72 2.44 6.30
C ASP A 43 7.15 3.81 6.87
N ILE A 44 6.21 4.48 7.53
CA ILE A 44 6.36 5.85 8.03
C ILE A 44 7.41 5.99 9.12
N VAL A 45 7.76 4.91 9.83
CA VAL A 45 8.80 4.94 10.88
C VAL A 45 10.18 4.90 10.25
N LYS A 46 10.38 4.02 9.26
CA LYS A 46 11.64 3.92 8.55
C LYS A 46 11.83 5.05 7.54
N ASN A 47 10.77 5.40 6.84
CA ASN A 47 10.75 6.43 5.81
C ASN A 47 10.03 7.68 6.35
N GLY A 48 10.68 8.37 7.27
CA GLY A 48 10.14 9.61 7.84
C GLY A 48 9.80 10.67 6.78
N ASP A 49 10.53 10.72 5.68
CA ASP A 49 10.29 11.67 4.58
C ASP A 49 8.93 11.50 3.91
N ALA A 50 8.30 10.34 4.04
CA ALA A 50 6.97 10.13 3.49
C ALA A 50 5.90 10.96 4.22
N LEU A 51 5.98 11.08 5.57
CA LEU A 51 4.96 11.73 6.38
C LEU A 51 5.51 12.45 7.61
N LEU A 52 6.47 11.86 8.32
CA LEU A 52 6.91 12.28 9.66
C LEU A 52 8.27 12.96 9.68
N SER A 53 8.82 13.38 8.55
CA SER A 53 10.02 14.21 8.51
C SER A 53 9.76 15.53 9.22
N THR A 54 10.71 15.97 10.03
CA THR A 54 10.64 17.27 10.71
C THR A 54 10.37 18.41 9.76
N ASP A 55 10.91 18.34 8.54
CA ASP A 55 10.72 19.35 7.50
C ASP A 55 9.28 19.35 6.90
N ASN A 56 8.57 18.25 7.06
CA ASN A 56 7.21 18.07 6.50
C ASN A 56 6.12 18.25 7.54
N LEU A 57 6.41 18.24 8.83
CA LEU A 57 5.39 18.35 9.89
C LEU A 57 4.59 19.65 9.78
N ASP A 58 5.23 20.73 9.37
CA ASP A 58 4.58 22.04 9.18
C ASP A 58 3.56 22.07 8.04
N TYR A 59 3.56 21.07 7.17
CA TYR A 59 2.56 20.95 6.10
C TYR A 59 1.23 20.41 6.60
N TYR A 60 1.19 19.88 7.82
CA TYR A 60 0.03 19.22 8.41
C TYR A 60 -0.48 19.94 9.65
N GLU A 61 -1.76 19.84 9.87
CA GLU A 61 -2.43 20.12 11.14
C GLU A 61 -2.67 18.78 11.83
N PHE A 62 -2.14 18.64 13.04
CA PHE A 62 -2.33 17.47 13.89
C PHE A 62 -3.33 17.76 14.99
N ARG A 63 -4.20 16.78 15.28
CA ARG A 63 -5.18 16.87 16.34
C ARG A 63 -5.22 15.59 17.15
N MET A 64 -5.17 15.74 18.47
CA MET A 64 -5.42 14.63 19.37
C MET A 64 -6.89 14.27 19.35
N GLU A 65 -7.20 13.01 19.12
CA GLU A 65 -8.55 12.42 19.19
C GLU A 65 -8.71 11.68 20.51
N ASP A 66 -9.94 11.19 20.77
CA ASP A 66 -10.18 10.33 21.93
C ASP A 66 -9.35 9.03 21.83
N PRO A 67 -8.71 8.59 22.93
CA PRO A 67 -7.95 7.37 22.93
C PRO A 67 -8.85 6.16 22.69
N VAL A 68 -8.31 5.12 22.05
CA VAL A 68 -9.03 3.89 21.73
C VAL A 68 -8.33 2.68 22.33
N ASN A 69 -9.09 1.62 22.59
CA ASN A 69 -8.53 0.32 22.95
C ASN A 69 -8.43 -0.55 21.69
N LEU A 70 -7.21 -0.87 21.27
CA LEU A 70 -6.93 -1.79 20.18
C LEU A 70 -6.08 -2.95 20.69
N ASP A 71 -6.49 -4.17 20.41
CA ASP A 71 -5.80 -5.40 20.84
C ASP A 71 -5.49 -5.42 22.35
N ASN A 72 -6.46 -5.00 23.16
CA ASN A 72 -6.38 -4.88 24.63
C ASN A 72 -5.31 -3.89 25.14
N ARG A 73 -4.95 -2.90 24.32
CA ARG A 73 -4.02 -1.82 24.67
C ARG A 73 -4.62 -0.46 24.35
N MET A 74 -4.46 0.47 25.28
CA MET A 74 -4.83 1.86 25.05
C MET A 74 -3.88 2.50 24.05
N GLN A 75 -4.45 3.25 23.12
CA GLN A 75 -3.73 3.96 22.08
C GLN A 75 -4.10 5.43 22.10
N TYR A 76 -3.11 6.31 22.03
CA TYR A 76 -3.34 7.67 21.58
C TYR A 76 -3.68 7.64 20.09
N VAL A 77 -4.64 8.46 19.69
CA VAL A 77 -5.01 8.65 18.30
C VAL A 77 -4.72 10.09 17.90
N VAL A 78 -3.89 10.26 16.89
CA VAL A 78 -3.56 11.57 16.34
C VAL A 78 -4.05 11.62 14.91
N SER A 79 -5.07 12.42 14.64
CA SER A 79 -5.49 12.72 13.27
C SER A 79 -4.59 13.80 12.67
N PHE A 80 -4.42 13.73 11.35
CA PHE A 80 -3.66 14.74 10.62
C PHE A 80 -4.28 15.03 9.26
N ARG A 81 -4.16 16.27 8.81
CA ARG A 81 -4.61 16.73 7.51
C ARG A 81 -3.71 17.83 6.97
N PRO A 82 -3.64 18.00 5.64
CA PRO A 82 -2.89 19.10 5.05
C PRO A 82 -3.39 20.46 5.52
N ARG A 83 -2.48 21.35 5.88
CA ARG A 83 -2.76 22.78 6.12
C ARG A 83 -2.25 23.68 4.99
N VAL A 84 -1.47 23.12 4.07
CA VAL A 84 -0.89 23.81 2.92
C VAL A 84 -1.20 23.04 1.64
N SER A 85 -1.11 23.74 0.49
CA SER A 85 -1.22 23.11 -0.83
C SER A 85 0.13 23.17 -1.53
N LEU A 86 0.72 22.00 -1.78
CA LEU A 86 2.00 21.85 -2.48
C LEU A 86 1.80 21.43 -3.93
N MET A 87 2.89 21.28 -4.69
CA MET A 87 2.84 20.79 -6.07
C MET A 87 2.44 19.31 -6.17
N TYR A 88 2.56 18.54 -5.11
CA TYR A 88 2.20 17.12 -5.01
C TYR A 88 1.06 16.89 -4.00
N ALA A 89 0.46 15.71 -4.05
CA ALA A 89 -0.60 15.33 -3.11
C ALA A 89 -0.01 15.04 -1.73
N LEU A 90 -0.61 15.61 -0.70
CA LEU A 90 -0.31 15.32 0.70
C LEU A 90 -1.22 14.21 1.23
N PHE A 91 -0.97 13.77 2.44
CA PHE A 91 -1.71 12.71 3.10
C PHE A 91 -2.74 13.27 4.10
N ILE A 92 -3.76 12.49 4.38
CA ILE A 92 -4.75 12.72 5.44
C ILE A 92 -4.99 11.40 6.16
N GLY A 93 -5.10 11.39 7.48
CA GLY A 93 -5.31 10.13 8.20
C GLY A 93 -5.19 10.20 9.71
N LYS A 94 -4.87 9.04 10.29
CA LYS A 94 -4.70 8.85 11.73
C LYS A 94 -3.48 7.99 12.04
N LEU A 95 -2.81 8.36 13.12
CA LEU A 95 -1.70 7.64 13.72
C LEU A 95 -2.14 7.08 15.06
N TYR A 96 -1.78 5.84 15.34
CA TYR A 96 -2.09 5.16 16.60
C TYR A 96 -0.77 4.88 17.31
N ILE A 97 -0.68 5.31 18.56
CA ILE A 97 0.54 5.29 19.37
C ILE A 97 0.21 4.58 20.68
N ASP A 98 0.95 3.52 20.99
CA ASP A 98 0.81 2.79 22.24
C ASP A 98 0.98 3.73 23.43
N TYR A 99 0.02 3.71 24.38
CA TYR A 99 -0.03 4.62 25.51
C TYR A 99 1.19 4.50 26.44
N GLU A 100 1.64 3.26 26.68
CA GLU A 100 2.72 2.99 27.63
C GLU A 100 4.10 3.18 27.00
N ARG A 101 4.26 2.80 25.72
CA ARG A 101 5.54 2.69 25.05
C ARG A 101 5.84 3.83 24.11
N LEU A 102 4.85 4.66 23.81
CA LEU A 102 4.95 5.80 22.90
C LEU A 102 5.51 5.40 21.51
N SER A 103 5.20 4.18 21.10
CA SER A 103 5.59 3.66 19.79
C SER A 103 4.40 3.54 18.84
N PHE A 104 4.63 3.74 17.55
CA PHE A 104 3.58 3.56 16.55
C PHE A 104 3.14 2.09 16.50
N THR A 105 1.84 1.85 16.54
CA THR A 105 1.23 0.53 16.39
C THR A 105 0.50 0.41 15.07
N ARG A 106 -0.06 1.52 14.58
CA ARG A 106 -0.87 1.57 13.37
C ARG A 106 -0.84 2.96 12.75
N ALA A 107 -0.92 3.04 11.44
CA ALA A 107 -1.20 4.25 10.70
C ALA A 107 -2.25 3.95 9.64
N GLU A 108 -3.31 4.76 9.60
CA GLU A 108 -4.37 4.73 8.60
C GLU A 108 -4.38 6.06 7.89
N PHE A 109 -4.02 6.07 6.62
CA PHE A 109 -3.93 7.32 5.88
C PHE A 109 -4.18 7.12 4.39
N GLY A 110 -4.38 8.19 3.68
CA GLY A 110 -4.56 8.17 2.25
C GLY A 110 -4.15 9.48 1.63
N LEU A 111 -4.20 9.57 0.31
CA LEU A 111 -3.96 10.84 -0.36
C LEU A 111 -5.13 11.80 -0.15
N ASP A 112 -4.82 13.05 0.09
CA ASP A 112 -5.82 14.11 0.05
C ASP A 112 -6.39 14.23 -1.36
N MET A 113 -7.69 13.95 -1.48
CA MET A 113 -8.43 13.94 -2.74
C MET A 113 -9.02 15.30 -3.10
N ALA A 114 -8.75 16.36 -2.31
CA ALA A 114 -9.19 17.72 -2.62
C ALA A 114 -8.61 18.20 -3.95
N ASN A 115 -7.38 17.80 -4.28
CA ASN A 115 -6.79 18.03 -5.60
C ASN A 115 -6.56 16.71 -6.36
N ARG A 116 -7.55 16.32 -7.15
CA ARG A 116 -7.50 15.07 -7.91
C ARG A 116 -6.38 15.00 -8.95
N VAL A 117 -5.92 16.11 -9.48
CA VAL A 117 -4.81 16.12 -10.47
C VAL A 117 -3.54 15.63 -9.79
N LYS A 118 -3.21 16.18 -8.63
CA LYS A 118 -2.06 15.75 -7.84
C LYS A 118 -2.16 14.29 -7.38
N ALA A 119 -3.37 13.85 -7.01
CA ALA A 119 -3.61 12.45 -6.66
C ALA A 119 -3.40 11.52 -7.88
N VAL A 120 -3.82 11.94 -9.08
CA VAL A 120 -3.55 11.18 -10.31
C VAL A 120 -2.04 11.04 -10.55
N GLU A 121 -1.28 12.12 -10.44
CA GLU A 121 0.17 12.12 -10.63
C GLU A 121 0.89 11.20 -9.64
N ALA A 122 0.40 11.15 -8.40
CA ALA A 122 0.99 10.31 -7.36
C ALA A 122 0.76 8.80 -7.58
N ILE A 123 -0.36 8.40 -8.20
CA ILE A 123 -0.76 6.97 -8.25
C ILE A 123 -0.78 6.37 -9.66
N LEU A 124 -0.87 7.20 -10.70
CA LEU A 124 -0.99 6.70 -12.07
C LEU A 124 0.39 6.50 -12.70
N HIS A 125 0.73 5.25 -12.97
CA HIS A 125 1.99 4.94 -13.67
C HIS A 125 1.83 4.99 -15.19
N LYS A 126 0.75 4.43 -15.74
CA LYS A 126 0.49 4.40 -17.18
C LYS A 126 -1.00 4.28 -17.49
N LYS A 127 -1.44 4.94 -18.55
CA LYS A 127 -2.77 4.74 -19.14
C LYS A 127 -2.75 4.90 -20.65
N PRO A 128 -3.68 4.28 -21.39
CA PRO A 128 -3.85 4.51 -22.83
C PRO A 128 -4.27 5.94 -23.15
N VAL A 129 -3.91 6.37 -24.37
CA VAL A 129 -4.41 7.62 -24.93
C VAL A 129 -5.93 7.53 -25.11
N GLY A 130 -6.64 8.60 -24.74
CA GLY A 130 -8.11 8.65 -24.86
C GLY A 130 -8.86 8.03 -23.67
N LEU A 131 -8.17 7.39 -22.71
CA LEU A 131 -8.75 6.95 -21.46
C LEU A 131 -8.73 8.07 -20.42
N ARG A 132 -9.87 8.35 -19.78
CA ARG A 132 -9.97 9.21 -18.60
C ARG A 132 -9.83 8.34 -17.36
N PHE A 133 -8.89 8.71 -16.50
CA PHE A 133 -8.66 8.08 -15.20
C PHE A 133 -9.09 9.05 -14.09
N ARG A 134 -9.97 8.58 -13.21
CA ARG A 134 -10.49 9.38 -12.10
C ARG A 134 -10.32 8.61 -10.79
N PRO A 135 -9.33 8.96 -9.98
CA PRO A 135 -9.18 8.38 -8.65
C PRO A 135 -10.38 8.77 -7.79
N GLN A 136 -10.83 7.84 -6.97
CA GLN A 136 -11.92 8.03 -6.02
C GLN A 136 -11.42 7.96 -4.59
N GLU A 137 -10.50 7.06 -4.33
CA GLU A 137 -9.94 6.81 -3.01
C GLU A 137 -8.54 6.22 -3.16
N VAL A 138 -7.65 6.64 -2.29
CA VAL A 138 -6.34 6.03 -2.07
C VAL A 138 -6.18 5.88 -0.57
N ALA A 139 -6.15 4.65 -0.08
CA ALA A 139 -6.08 4.36 1.34
C ALA A 139 -4.94 3.38 1.64
N TYR A 140 -4.22 3.67 2.70
CA TYR A 140 -3.12 2.90 3.21
C TYR A 140 -3.37 2.51 4.67
N LEU A 141 -3.03 1.29 5.00
CA LEU A 141 -2.95 0.79 6.37
C LEU A 141 -1.57 0.23 6.60
N VAL A 142 -0.89 0.71 7.62
CA VAL A 142 0.41 0.21 8.07
C VAL A 142 0.28 -0.21 9.52
N THR A 143 0.72 -1.41 9.86
CA THR A 143 0.74 -1.86 11.25
C THR A 143 2.14 -2.26 11.67
N TYR A 144 2.40 -2.10 12.95
CA TYR A 144 3.66 -2.43 13.58
C TYR A 144 3.44 -3.45 14.68
N LYS A 145 4.37 -4.38 14.80
CA LYS A 145 4.36 -5.40 15.86
C LYS A 145 5.56 -5.22 16.76
N GLN A 146 5.29 -5.32 18.04
CA GLN A 146 6.33 -5.29 19.03
C GLN A 146 6.95 -6.67 19.22
N GLN A 147 8.28 -6.66 19.36
CA GLN A 147 9.07 -7.83 19.73
C GLN A 147 10.15 -7.40 20.73
N GLY A 148 10.02 -7.83 21.99
CA GLY A 148 10.86 -7.34 23.07
C GLY A 148 10.68 -5.84 23.30
N THR A 149 11.77 -5.08 23.26
CA THR A 149 11.78 -3.62 23.43
C THR A 149 11.63 -2.85 22.12
N LYS A 150 11.68 -3.51 20.97
CA LYS A 150 11.66 -2.88 19.65
C LYS A 150 10.31 -3.10 18.96
N THR A 151 9.95 -2.15 18.11
CA THR A 151 8.74 -2.21 17.28
C THR A 151 9.14 -2.30 15.80
N TYR A 152 8.50 -3.16 15.05
CA TYR A 152 8.85 -3.49 13.68
C TYR A 152 7.65 -3.45 12.77
N LEU A 153 7.87 -3.12 11.50
CA LEU A 153 6.86 -3.25 10.46
C LEU A 153 6.29 -4.67 10.47
N ASN A 154 4.97 -4.77 10.44
CA ASN A 154 4.23 -6.03 10.45
C ASN A 154 3.42 -6.24 9.17
N TYR A 155 2.62 -5.25 8.80
CA TYR A 155 1.69 -5.39 7.68
C TYR A 155 1.45 -4.05 7.00
N ILE A 156 1.30 -4.09 5.68
CA ILE A 156 0.91 -2.94 4.86
C ILE A 156 -0.19 -3.36 3.90
N ARG A 157 -1.20 -2.52 3.80
CA ARG A 157 -2.29 -2.64 2.84
C ARG A 157 -2.43 -1.36 2.06
N ASN A 158 -2.57 -1.49 0.74
CA ASN A 158 -2.83 -0.40 -0.17
C ASN A 158 -4.11 -0.68 -0.96
N VAL A 159 -5.02 0.28 -0.99
CA VAL A 159 -6.27 0.23 -1.75
C VAL A 159 -6.39 1.48 -2.60
N ILE A 160 -6.52 1.31 -3.91
CA ILE A 160 -6.74 2.40 -4.86
C ILE A 160 -8.04 2.14 -5.59
N ARG A 161 -9.05 2.97 -5.37
CA ARG A 161 -10.32 2.94 -6.11
C ARG A 161 -10.34 4.04 -7.16
N PHE A 162 -10.72 3.68 -8.37
CA PHE A 162 -10.76 4.62 -9.48
C PHE A 162 -11.83 4.25 -10.53
N LYS A 163 -12.24 5.24 -11.30
CA LYS A 163 -13.09 5.06 -12.48
C LYS A 163 -12.28 5.31 -13.75
N CYS A 164 -12.59 4.50 -14.77
CA CYS A 164 -12.08 4.69 -16.12
C CYS A 164 -13.22 4.82 -17.10
N ASP A 165 -13.11 5.76 -18.00
CA ASP A 165 -14.01 5.93 -19.14
C ASP A 165 -13.22 6.27 -20.41
N TRP A 166 -13.63 5.65 -21.52
CA TRP A 166 -13.12 5.99 -22.84
C TRP A 166 -13.90 7.19 -23.38
N LYS A 167 -13.21 8.15 -23.99
CA LYS A 167 -13.87 9.33 -24.59
C LYS A 167 -15.01 9.00 -25.55
N LYS A 168 -14.99 7.80 -26.14
CA LYS A 168 -16.00 7.32 -27.11
C LYS A 168 -17.03 6.37 -26.52
N ARG A 169 -16.98 6.02 -25.24
CA ARG A 169 -17.94 5.12 -24.57
C ARG A 169 -18.84 5.89 -23.62
N LEU A 170 -20.12 5.52 -23.59
CA LEU A 170 -21.13 6.15 -22.73
C LEU A 170 -21.01 5.78 -21.25
N PHE A 171 -20.36 4.64 -20.93
CA PHE A 171 -20.29 4.12 -19.57
C PHE A 171 -18.88 4.15 -19.02
N SER A 172 -18.78 4.44 -17.73
CA SER A 172 -17.55 4.33 -16.96
C SER A 172 -17.49 3.00 -16.21
N SER A 173 -16.31 2.43 -16.08
CA SER A 173 -16.05 1.24 -15.26
C SER A 173 -15.32 1.63 -13.98
N SER A 174 -15.74 1.04 -12.86
CA SER A 174 -15.09 1.22 -11.56
C SER A 174 -14.14 0.06 -11.29
N TYR A 175 -12.97 0.37 -10.77
CA TYR A 175 -11.92 -0.58 -10.45
C TYR A 175 -11.39 -0.36 -9.05
N THR A 176 -10.97 -1.44 -8.41
CA THR A 176 -10.21 -1.40 -7.17
C THR A 176 -8.91 -2.17 -7.37
N ALA A 177 -7.79 -1.48 -7.24
CA ALA A 177 -6.49 -2.11 -7.14
C ALA A 177 -6.16 -2.28 -5.66
N PHE A 178 -5.71 -3.49 -5.31
CA PHE A 178 -5.48 -3.90 -3.95
C PHE A 178 -4.13 -4.61 -3.85
N SER A 179 -3.31 -4.25 -2.88
CA SER A 179 -2.08 -4.96 -2.58
C SER A 179 -1.81 -5.01 -1.09
N GLU A 180 -1.25 -6.12 -0.65
CA GLU A 180 -0.88 -6.37 0.74
C GLU A 180 0.56 -6.87 0.83
N MET A 181 1.20 -6.53 1.92
CA MET A 181 2.49 -7.06 2.33
C MET A 181 2.43 -7.42 3.80
N VAL A 182 2.86 -8.60 4.15
CA VAL A 182 3.03 -9.04 5.54
C VAL A 182 4.49 -9.44 5.76
N VAL A 183 5.06 -9.03 6.89
CA VAL A 183 6.38 -9.47 7.31
C VAL A 183 6.22 -10.79 8.06
N THR A 184 6.64 -11.88 7.46
CA THR A 184 6.50 -13.24 8.00
C THR A 184 7.66 -13.66 8.83
N ASP A 185 8.86 -13.17 8.49
CA ASP A 185 10.09 -13.46 9.20
C ASP A 185 11.07 -12.27 9.11
N ARG A 186 11.98 -12.18 10.08
CA ARG A 186 12.94 -11.11 10.21
C ARG A 186 14.21 -11.60 10.89
N THR A 187 15.35 -11.16 10.42
CA THR A 187 16.65 -11.38 11.06
C THR A 187 17.43 -10.08 11.16
N GLU A 188 18.16 -9.90 12.23
CA GLU A 188 19.15 -8.83 12.42
C GLU A 188 20.56 -9.27 12.00
N SER A 189 20.73 -10.58 11.73
CA SER A 189 22.00 -11.11 11.26
C SER A 189 22.33 -10.61 9.86
N PRO A 190 23.61 -10.37 9.52
CA PRO A 190 24.01 -10.03 8.18
C PRO A 190 23.57 -11.12 7.20
N LEU A 191 22.67 -10.79 6.30
CA LEU A 191 22.29 -11.67 5.19
C LEU A 191 23.28 -11.48 4.02
N SER A 192 23.49 -12.54 3.25
CA SER A 192 24.08 -12.41 1.92
C SER A 192 23.26 -11.40 1.12
N GLY A 193 23.89 -10.34 0.66
CA GLY A 193 23.18 -9.23 0.01
C GLY A 193 22.46 -9.67 -1.26
N ILE A 194 21.28 -9.11 -1.50
CA ILE A 194 20.58 -9.27 -2.78
C ILE A 194 21.43 -8.60 -3.86
N SER A 195 21.79 -9.34 -4.92
CA SER A 195 22.54 -8.80 -6.03
C SER A 195 21.72 -7.75 -6.82
N ASN A 196 22.38 -6.78 -7.44
CA ASN A 196 21.69 -5.76 -8.24
C ASN A 196 20.91 -6.38 -9.43
N LYS A 197 21.35 -7.52 -9.93
CA LYS A 197 20.69 -8.26 -11.01
C LYS A 197 19.33 -8.82 -10.57
N ASN A 198 19.22 -9.26 -9.34
CA ASN A 198 18.03 -9.88 -8.78
C ASN A 198 17.12 -8.90 -8.04
N THR A 199 17.49 -7.61 -8.03
CA THR A 199 16.71 -6.59 -7.33
C THR A 199 15.54 -6.14 -8.19
N PHE A 200 14.34 -6.12 -7.62
CA PHE A 200 13.16 -5.47 -8.19
C PHE A 200 13.38 -3.95 -8.21
N LYS A 201 13.41 -3.37 -9.40
CA LYS A 201 13.75 -1.96 -9.60
C LYS A 201 12.53 -1.05 -9.39
N ARG A 202 12.75 0.17 -8.87
CA ARG A 202 11.69 1.17 -8.66
C ARG A 202 10.86 1.50 -9.91
N LYS A 203 11.46 1.42 -11.11
CA LYS A 203 10.79 1.69 -12.38
C LYS A 203 9.97 0.51 -12.93
N GLN A 204 10.14 -0.68 -12.36
CA GLN A 204 9.39 -1.87 -12.78
C GLN A 204 7.98 -1.83 -12.22
N VAL A 205 7.01 -2.21 -13.05
CA VAL A 205 5.62 -2.34 -12.63
C VAL A 205 5.42 -3.76 -12.11
N PHE A 206 5.09 -3.90 -10.84
CA PHE A 206 4.89 -5.20 -10.21
C PHE A 206 3.86 -6.07 -10.95
N TYR A 207 2.78 -5.45 -11.39
CA TYR A 207 1.72 -6.11 -12.15
C TYR A 207 2.22 -6.81 -13.43
N ASP A 208 3.21 -6.27 -14.10
CA ASP A 208 3.74 -6.84 -15.36
C ASP A 208 4.66 -8.04 -15.11
N LEU A 209 5.25 -8.10 -13.93
CA LEU A 209 6.26 -9.13 -13.59
C LEU A 209 5.68 -10.28 -12.79
N VAL A 210 4.55 -10.08 -12.13
CA VAL A 210 4.03 -11.03 -11.13
C VAL A 210 3.78 -12.42 -11.72
N ASP A 211 3.39 -12.51 -12.99
CA ASP A 211 3.12 -13.80 -13.66
C ASP A 211 4.38 -14.62 -13.92
N GLU A 212 5.54 -13.97 -14.07
CA GLU A 212 6.83 -14.65 -14.22
C GLU A 212 7.24 -15.41 -12.95
N TYR A 213 6.68 -15.00 -11.80
CA TYR A 213 6.94 -15.56 -10.49
C TYR A 213 5.80 -16.46 -9.99
N TRP A 214 4.84 -16.79 -10.85
CA TRP A 214 3.73 -17.67 -10.50
C TRP A 214 4.21 -19.10 -10.23
N ASN A 215 3.72 -19.68 -9.14
CA ASN A 215 3.96 -21.08 -8.80
C ASN A 215 2.75 -21.65 -8.07
N GLU A 216 2.01 -22.52 -8.74
CA GLU A 216 0.75 -23.06 -8.23
C GLU A 216 0.94 -23.88 -6.96
N ASP A 217 1.94 -24.77 -6.93
CA ASP A 217 2.18 -25.65 -5.78
C ASP A 217 2.58 -24.87 -4.52
N PHE A 218 3.35 -23.80 -4.70
CA PHE A 218 3.68 -22.90 -3.60
C PHE A 218 2.41 -22.26 -3.02
N TRP A 219 1.53 -21.72 -3.86
CA TRP A 219 0.35 -21.00 -3.39
C TRP A 219 -0.78 -21.90 -2.89
N ARG A 220 -0.81 -23.19 -3.24
CA ARG A 220 -1.74 -24.18 -2.65
C ARG A 220 -1.50 -24.37 -1.17
N ASN A 221 -0.25 -24.30 -0.73
CA ASN A 221 0.18 -24.65 0.62
C ASN A 221 0.55 -23.42 1.47
N TYR A 222 0.64 -22.24 0.86
CA TYR A 222 1.18 -21.04 1.50
C TYR A 222 0.13 -19.91 1.59
N ASN A 223 -0.73 -19.99 2.60
CA ASN A 223 -1.69 -18.93 2.93
C ASN A 223 -1.37 -18.38 4.33
N ILE A 224 -0.39 -17.47 4.41
CA ILE A 224 0.04 -16.85 5.67
C ILE A 224 -0.87 -15.69 6.07
N ILE A 225 -1.49 -15.02 5.10
CA ILE A 225 -2.48 -13.99 5.39
C ILE A 225 -3.81 -14.69 5.44
N GLU A 226 -4.40 -14.78 6.63
CA GLU A 226 -5.83 -15.07 6.73
C GLU A 226 -6.56 -13.98 5.93
N PRO A 227 -7.39 -14.36 4.95
CA PRO A 227 -8.11 -13.39 4.16
C PRO A 227 -8.91 -12.49 5.10
N THR A 228 -8.64 -11.18 5.08
CA THR A 228 -9.52 -10.25 5.78
C THR A 228 -10.93 -10.43 5.20
N GLU A 229 -11.95 -10.17 6.00
CA GLU A 229 -13.37 -10.32 5.61
C GLU A 229 -13.68 -9.65 4.26
N SER A 230 -12.96 -8.57 3.93
CA SER A 230 -13.01 -7.90 2.64
C SER A 230 -12.38 -8.71 1.48
N LEU A 231 -11.34 -9.48 1.75
CA LEU A 231 -10.71 -10.36 0.76
C LEU A 231 -11.55 -11.61 0.53
N GLU A 232 -12.12 -12.19 1.58
CA GLU A 232 -13.08 -13.31 1.47
C GLU A 232 -14.32 -12.90 0.68
N ASN A 233 -14.86 -11.71 0.94
CA ASN A 233 -15.98 -11.18 0.19
C ASN A 233 -15.63 -10.91 -1.28
N ALA A 234 -14.42 -10.46 -1.59
CA ALA A 234 -13.94 -10.29 -2.96
C ALA A 234 -13.76 -11.64 -3.66
N VAL A 235 -13.16 -12.64 -3.00
CA VAL A 235 -12.99 -14.00 -3.53
C VAL A 235 -14.33 -14.71 -3.70
N CYS A 236 -15.28 -14.57 -2.76
CA CYS A 236 -16.63 -15.12 -2.87
C CYS A 236 -17.41 -14.49 -4.03
N LYS A 237 -17.30 -13.18 -4.24
CA LYS A 237 -17.90 -12.50 -5.40
C LYS A 237 -17.31 -12.99 -6.72
N LEU A 238 -16.01 -13.24 -6.76
CA LEU A 238 -15.32 -13.78 -7.93
C LEU A 238 -15.81 -15.20 -8.29
N ARG A 239 -15.93 -16.08 -7.30
CA ARG A 239 -16.45 -17.45 -7.49
C ARG A 239 -17.90 -17.46 -7.99
N LYS A 240 -18.75 -16.56 -7.50
CA LYS A 240 -20.16 -16.44 -7.95
C LYS A 240 -20.31 -15.88 -9.36
N GLN A 241 -19.30 -15.19 -9.91
CA GLN A 241 -19.30 -14.67 -11.27
C GLN A 241 -18.67 -15.63 -12.30
N SER A 242 -18.02 -16.69 -11.83
CA SER A 242 -17.36 -17.71 -12.66
C SER A 242 -18.22 -18.96 -12.87
N ASN A 243 -19.39 -19.06 -12.21
CA ASN A 243 -20.45 -20.03 -12.42
C ASN A 243 -21.65 -19.34 -13.10
#